data_867528fff9ab297ab90ee7a0f59c7eff
#
_entry.id   867528fff9ab297ab90ee7a0f59c7eff
#
_cell.length_a   1.000
_cell.length_b   1.000
_cell.length_c   1.000
_cell.angle_alpha   90.00
_cell.angle_beta   90.00
_cell.angle_gamma   90.00
#
_symmetry.space_group_name_H-M   'P 1'
#
loop_
_entity.id
_entity.type
_entity.pdbx_description
1 polymer ?
#
loop_
_entity_poly.entity_id
_entity_poly.type
_entity_poly.pdbx_seq_one_letter_code
_entity_poly.pdbx_strand_id
1 'polypeptide(L)'
;MSIDNRIAIVTCKNFTYAFRWSDPNTWSGDFPPIEDDAVYVPQGMVLMVDQSTPKLKTIIVEGTLAFSDESEVTLQSESIIINYGSLEAGSETFPYQNRINIVLYGNYYSRQLPIFGNKVIGCHSCRIDLHGKPRNVIWTELAFTAPQGSTTIKVKEPVDWVVGEQIVLAS
;
A
#
# COMPACT_ATOMS: atom_id res chain seq x y z
N MET A 1 -23.45 -43.36 -15.33
CA MET A 1 -23.21 -41.92 -15.14
C MET A 1 -21.82 -41.80 -14.56
N SER A 2 -20.82 -41.54 -15.40
CA SER A 2 -19.41 -41.49 -15.00
C SER A 2 -19.09 -40.05 -14.55
N ILE A 3 -18.72 -39.88 -13.30
CA ILE A 3 -18.25 -38.58 -12.77
C ILE A 3 -16.78 -38.49 -13.16
N ASP A 4 -16.50 -37.66 -14.16
CA ASP A 4 -15.15 -37.36 -14.64
C ASP A 4 -14.50 -36.41 -13.57
N ASN A 5 -13.77 -37.01 -12.66
CA ASN A 5 -13.03 -36.31 -11.60
C ASN A 5 -11.71 -35.76 -12.19
N ARG A 6 -11.80 -34.75 -13.05
CA ARG A 6 -10.61 -34.02 -13.53
C ARG A 6 -10.06 -33.14 -12.42
N ILE A 7 -9.06 -33.67 -11.72
CA ILE A 7 -8.23 -32.87 -10.85
C ILE A 7 -7.43 -31.92 -11.77
N ALA A 8 -7.78 -30.63 -11.75
CA ALA A 8 -6.96 -29.61 -12.37
C ALA A 8 -5.67 -29.46 -11.54
N ILE A 9 -4.58 -30.06 -12.04
CA ILE A 9 -3.25 -29.82 -11.47
C ILE A 9 -2.84 -28.41 -11.90
N VAL A 10 -3.01 -27.44 -11.02
CA VAL A 10 -2.45 -26.09 -11.20
C VAL A 10 -0.96 -26.19 -10.88
N THR A 11 -0.13 -26.22 -11.91
CA THR A 11 1.33 -26.17 -11.74
C THR A 11 1.73 -24.73 -11.46
N CYS A 12 1.77 -24.33 -10.20
CA CYS A 12 2.43 -23.09 -9.80
C CYS A 12 3.94 -23.27 -9.95
N LYS A 13 4.55 -22.59 -10.90
CA LYS A 13 5.98 -22.69 -11.17
C LYS A 13 6.87 -22.01 -10.12
N ASN A 14 6.33 -21.10 -9.31
CA ASN A 14 7.06 -20.43 -8.24
C ASN A 14 6.12 -20.21 -7.05
N PHE A 15 6.44 -20.80 -5.92
CA PHE A 15 5.83 -20.47 -4.63
C PHE A 15 6.73 -19.44 -3.94
N THR A 16 6.20 -18.26 -3.65
CA THR A 16 6.86 -17.31 -2.77
C THR A 16 6.21 -17.41 -1.41
N TYR A 17 7.00 -17.76 -0.41
CA TYR A 17 6.53 -17.77 0.97
C TYR A 17 6.43 -16.33 1.47
N ALA A 18 5.23 -15.92 1.91
CA ALA A 18 5.01 -14.61 2.50
C ALA A 18 4.88 -14.76 4.03
N PHE A 19 5.66 -13.97 4.75
CA PHE A 19 5.57 -13.83 6.20
C PHE A 19 4.48 -12.83 6.53
N ARG A 20 3.52 -13.21 7.38
CA ARG A 20 2.46 -12.29 7.80
C ARG A 20 2.93 -11.42 8.96
N TRP A 21 2.54 -10.14 8.94
CA TRP A 21 2.83 -9.22 10.06
C TRP A 21 2.24 -9.70 11.37
N SER A 22 1.04 -10.26 11.35
CA SER A 22 0.31 -10.76 12.51
C SER A 22 0.88 -12.06 13.10
N ASP A 23 1.71 -12.80 12.34
CA ASP A 23 2.23 -14.10 12.77
C ASP A 23 3.46 -13.92 13.69
N PRO A 24 3.42 -14.38 14.96
CA PRO A 24 4.57 -14.34 15.85
C PRO A 24 5.81 -15.04 15.29
N ASN A 25 5.65 -16.05 14.44
CA ASN A 25 6.79 -16.75 13.83
C ASN A 25 7.56 -15.86 12.85
N THR A 26 6.95 -14.84 12.29
CA THR A 26 7.61 -13.81 11.50
C THR A 26 8.68 -13.07 12.31
N TRP A 27 8.46 -12.94 13.61
CA TRP A 27 9.27 -12.20 14.58
C TRP A 27 10.07 -13.12 15.49
N SER A 28 10.48 -14.30 15.00
CA SER A 28 11.27 -15.30 15.74
C SER A 28 10.56 -15.85 16.99
N GLY A 29 9.23 -15.85 17.00
CA GLY A 29 8.40 -16.30 18.13
C GLY A 29 8.12 -15.22 19.18
N ASP A 30 8.61 -14.00 18.94
CA ASP A 30 8.28 -12.80 19.72
C ASP A 30 6.95 -12.16 19.24
N PHE A 31 6.57 -11.08 19.91
CA PHE A 31 5.41 -10.29 19.49
C PHE A 31 5.74 -9.47 18.24
N PRO A 32 4.70 -9.14 17.40
CA PRO A 32 4.85 -8.14 16.36
C PRO A 32 5.43 -6.83 16.91
N PRO A 33 6.11 -6.03 16.05
CA PRO A 33 6.70 -4.75 16.46
C PRO A 33 5.70 -3.83 17.16
N ILE A 34 6.18 -3.15 18.19
CA ILE A 34 5.43 -2.18 18.98
C ILE A 34 5.76 -0.73 18.57
N GLU A 35 5.13 0.24 19.23
CA GLU A 35 5.37 1.67 18.95
C GLU A 35 6.86 2.03 19.12
N ASP A 36 7.36 2.85 18.20
CA ASP A 36 8.75 3.32 18.08
C ASP A 36 9.79 2.25 17.72
N ASP A 37 9.38 1.02 17.41
CA ASP A 37 10.27 0.01 16.87
C ASP A 37 10.73 0.33 15.44
N ALA A 38 11.88 -0.22 15.07
CA ALA A 38 12.37 -0.25 13.70
C ALA A 38 12.16 -1.64 13.10
N VAL A 39 11.68 -1.69 11.87
CA VAL A 39 11.44 -2.94 11.14
C VAL A 39 12.40 -3.04 9.97
N TYR A 40 13.00 -4.22 9.80
CA TYR A 40 13.86 -4.55 8.68
C TYR A 40 13.31 -5.75 7.92
N VAL A 41 13.11 -5.57 6.62
CA VAL A 41 12.69 -6.63 5.69
C VAL A 41 13.89 -6.99 4.83
N PRO A 42 14.58 -8.10 5.12
CA PRO A 42 15.80 -8.49 4.41
C PRO A 42 15.51 -8.94 2.99
N GLN A 43 16.55 -8.93 2.15
CA GLN A 43 16.48 -9.43 0.79
C GLN A 43 15.96 -10.87 0.74
N GLY A 44 15.04 -11.14 -0.19
CA GLY A 44 14.41 -12.45 -0.36
C GLY A 44 13.22 -12.71 0.57
N MET A 45 12.98 -11.86 1.57
CA MET A 45 11.79 -11.94 2.42
C MET A 45 10.63 -11.18 1.77
N VAL A 46 9.44 -11.77 1.79
CA VAL A 46 8.18 -11.09 1.51
C VAL A 46 7.43 -10.93 2.83
N LEU A 47 7.34 -9.69 3.33
CA LEU A 47 6.56 -9.36 4.52
C LEU A 47 5.20 -8.81 4.08
N MET A 48 4.13 -9.51 4.46
CA MET A 48 2.75 -9.12 4.15
C MET A 48 2.13 -8.40 5.36
N VAL A 49 1.78 -7.15 5.17
CA VAL A 49 1.05 -6.33 6.15
C VAL A 49 -0.42 -6.69 6.06
N ASP A 50 -0.89 -7.52 6.98
CA ASP A 50 -2.26 -8.06 7.06
C ASP A 50 -3.08 -7.44 8.19
N GLN A 51 -2.50 -6.53 8.96
CA GLN A 51 -3.15 -5.73 9.98
C GLN A 51 -2.51 -4.34 10.08
N SER A 52 -3.24 -3.38 10.64
CA SER A 52 -2.69 -2.04 10.88
C SER A 52 -1.54 -2.09 11.86
N THR A 53 -0.47 -1.37 11.55
CA THR A 53 0.74 -1.33 12.36
C THR A 53 0.64 -0.28 13.46
N PRO A 54 1.38 -0.43 14.58
CA PRO A 54 1.62 0.70 15.47
C PRO A 54 2.44 1.77 14.72
N LYS A 55 2.61 2.94 15.34
CA LYS A 55 3.52 3.97 14.84
C LYS A 55 4.96 3.50 15.00
N LEU A 56 5.61 3.20 13.90
CA LEU A 56 6.99 2.73 13.85
C LEU A 56 7.96 3.89 13.67
N LYS A 57 9.19 3.70 14.11
CA LYS A 57 10.25 4.67 13.92
C LYS A 57 10.76 4.68 12.48
N THR A 58 11.04 3.51 11.94
CA THR A 58 11.49 3.36 10.55
C THR A 58 11.22 1.96 10.04
N ILE A 59 10.98 1.85 8.76
CA ILE A 59 10.87 0.57 8.05
C ILE A 59 11.94 0.59 6.97
N ILE A 60 12.84 -0.40 6.99
CA ILE A 60 13.87 -0.58 5.95
C ILE A 60 13.52 -1.83 5.15
N VAL A 61 13.36 -1.69 3.85
CA VAL A 61 12.92 -2.76 2.95
C VAL A 61 14.01 -3.04 1.91
N GLU A 62 14.66 -4.19 2.03
CA GLU A 62 15.55 -4.76 1.00
C GLU A 62 14.90 -5.96 0.32
N GLY A 63 13.86 -6.52 0.92
CA GLY A 63 12.98 -7.53 0.34
C GLY A 63 11.72 -6.92 -0.26
N THR A 64 10.59 -7.54 -0.02
CA THR A 64 9.26 -7.07 -0.47
C THR A 64 8.37 -6.76 0.72
N LEU A 65 7.84 -5.55 0.78
CA LEU A 65 6.75 -5.19 1.69
C LEU A 65 5.45 -5.18 0.89
N ALA A 66 4.58 -6.15 1.16
CA ALA A 66 3.31 -6.32 0.46
C ALA A 66 2.13 -6.07 1.40
N PHE A 67 0.96 -5.78 0.84
CA PHE A 67 -0.27 -5.59 1.61
C PHE A 67 -1.27 -6.70 1.33
N SER A 68 -1.88 -7.24 2.40
CA SER A 68 -2.99 -8.18 2.29
C SER A 68 -4.28 -7.44 1.93
N ASP A 69 -5.01 -7.96 0.94
CA ASP A 69 -6.31 -7.39 0.52
C ASP A 69 -7.50 -8.03 1.28
N GLU A 70 -7.27 -8.52 2.49
CA GLU A 70 -8.33 -9.12 3.32
C GLU A 70 -9.12 -8.06 4.10
N SER A 71 -8.51 -6.91 4.41
CA SER A 71 -9.11 -5.82 5.18
C SER A 71 -8.43 -4.48 4.91
N GLU A 72 -9.04 -3.39 5.42
CA GLU A 72 -8.39 -2.08 5.42
C GLU A 72 -7.17 -2.09 6.35
N VAL A 73 -6.05 -1.59 5.86
CA VAL A 73 -4.75 -1.59 6.56
C VAL A 73 -4.18 -0.19 6.62
N THR A 74 -3.63 0.17 7.78
CA THR A 74 -2.87 1.41 7.97
C THR A 74 -1.42 1.08 8.34
N LEU A 75 -0.48 1.45 7.48
CA LEU A 75 0.96 1.37 7.74
C LEU A 75 1.43 2.71 8.30
N GLN A 76 2.00 2.70 9.49
CA GLN A 76 2.36 3.91 10.22
C GLN A 76 3.86 3.93 10.51
N SER A 77 4.58 4.98 10.09
CA SER A 77 6.03 5.10 10.36
C SER A 77 6.48 6.57 10.28
N GLU A 78 7.62 6.89 10.87
CA GLU A 78 8.28 8.18 10.62
C GLU A 78 8.99 8.21 9.27
N SER A 79 9.51 7.06 8.83
CA SER A 79 10.15 6.91 7.52
C SER A 79 10.06 5.48 7.02
N ILE A 80 9.97 5.34 5.70
CA ILE A 80 10.05 4.06 4.99
C ILE A 80 11.18 4.18 3.97
N ILE A 81 12.21 3.36 4.09
CA ILE A 81 13.35 3.34 3.18
C ILE A 81 13.35 2.03 2.42
N ILE A 82 13.19 2.11 1.12
CA ILE A 82 13.22 0.96 0.22
C ILE A 82 14.55 0.99 -0.51
N ASN A 83 15.41 0.03 -0.20
CA ASN A 83 16.78 -0.07 -0.71
C ASN A 83 16.93 -1.37 -1.48
N TYR A 84 16.92 -1.33 -2.80
CA TYR A 84 16.88 -2.48 -3.72
C TYR A 84 15.67 -3.42 -3.54
N GLY A 85 14.72 -3.06 -2.67
CA GLY A 85 13.51 -3.82 -2.38
C GLY A 85 12.28 -3.34 -3.15
N SER A 86 11.12 -3.83 -2.74
CA SER A 86 9.84 -3.43 -3.34
C SER A 86 8.75 -3.15 -2.29
N LEU A 87 7.83 -2.25 -2.67
CA LEU A 87 6.57 -1.98 -1.98
C LEU A 87 5.44 -2.31 -2.94
N GLU A 88 4.60 -3.28 -2.57
CA GLU A 88 3.64 -3.87 -3.50
C GLU A 88 2.23 -3.94 -2.93
N ALA A 89 1.22 -3.57 -3.73
CA ALA A 89 -0.19 -3.76 -3.41
C ALA A 89 -1.02 -4.02 -4.68
N GLY A 90 -1.62 -5.20 -4.74
CA GLY A 90 -2.36 -5.65 -5.91
C GLY A 90 -1.47 -5.90 -7.13
N SER A 91 -2.09 -6.06 -8.27
CA SER A 91 -1.43 -6.18 -9.58
C SER A 91 -2.36 -5.68 -10.68
N GLU A 92 -1.88 -5.54 -11.91
CA GLU A 92 -2.73 -5.17 -13.05
C GLU A 92 -3.90 -6.14 -13.26
N THR A 93 -3.66 -7.44 -13.03
CA THR A 93 -4.68 -8.48 -13.20
C THR A 93 -5.56 -8.68 -11.97
N PHE A 94 -5.04 -8.36 -10.79
CA PHE A 94 -5.72 -8.46 -9.49
C PHE A 94 -5.55 -7.16 -8.70
N PRO A 95 -6.28 -6.08 -9.09
CA PRO A 95 -6.18 -4.80 -8.40
C PRO A 95 -6.64 -4.90 -6.95
N TYR A 96 -5.97 -4.19 -6.06
CA TYR A 96 -6.28 -4.11 -4.64
C TYR A 96 -7.68 -3.50 -4.42
N GLN A 97 -8.52 -4.17 -3.64
CA GLN A 97 -9.94 -3.81 -3.49
C GLN A 97 -10.22 -2.98 -2.24
N ASN A 98 -9.42 -3.20 -1.18
CA ASN A 98 -9.56 -2.52 0.10
C ASN A 98 -8.79 -1.19 0.13
N ARG A 99 -8.77 -0.54 1.27
CA ARG A 99 -8.05 0.71 1.47
C ARG A 99 -6.71 0.47 2.17
N ILE A 100 -5.66 1.08 1.66
CA ILE A 100 -4.37 1.20 2.34
C ILE A 100 -4.16 2.66 2.70
N ASN A 101 -3.84 2.90 3.96
CA ASN A 101 -3.38 4.19 4.43
C ASN A 101 -1.89 4.09 4.78
N ILE A 102 -1.04 4.88 4.17
CA ILE A 102 0.36 5.02 4.56
C ILE A 102 0.51 6.36 5.25
N VAL A 103 0.73 6.33 6.56
CA VAL A 103 0.80 7.52 7.40
C VAL A 103 2.25 7.75 7.83
N LEU A 104 2.82 8.85 7.35
CA LEU A 104 4.16 9.27 7.74
C LEU A 104 4.08 10.32 8.84
N TYR A 105 4.71 10.03 9.97
CA TYR A 105 4.82 10.93 11.10
C TYR A 105 6.09 11.77 11.01
N GLY A 106 6.07 12.91 11.67
CA GLY A 106 7.22 13.80 11.73
C GLY A 106 6.89 15.22 11.27
N ASN A 107 7.81 16.12 11.57
CA ASN A 107 7.75 17.51 11.23
C ASN A 107 9.13 18.02 10.80
N TYR A 108 9.25 19.29 10.50
CA TYR A 108 10.51 19.90 10.06
C TYR A 108 11.70 19.69 11.01
N TYR A 109 11.45 19.52 12.30
CA TYR A 109 12.48 19.31 13.33
C TYR A 109 12.78 17.83 13.60
N SER A 110 12.06 16.90 12.96
CA SER A 110 12.32 15.48 13.09
C SER A 110 13.70 15.13 12.54
N ARG A 111 14.27 14.03 13.06
CA ARG A 111 15.59 13.56 12.63
C ARG A 111 15.63 13.40 11.11
N GLN A 112 16.62 14.02 10.49
CA GLN A 112 16.88 13.88 9.07
C GLN A 112 17.72 12.61 8.82
N LEU A 113 17.26 11.82 7.87
CA LEU A 113 18.03 10.69 7.34
C LEU A 113 19.01 11.21 6.28
N PRO A 114 20.23 10.66 6.21
CA PRO A 114 21.16 10.99 5.13
C PRO A 114 20.50 10.79 3.77
N ILE A 115 20.66 11.77 2.86
CA ILE A 115 20.15 11.75 1.48
C ILE A 115 18.63 11.94 1.38
N PHE A 116 17.81 11.30 2.23
CA PHE A 116 16.36 11.23 2.10
C PHE A 116 15.61 12.33 2.88
N GLY A 117 16.23 12.94 3.87
CA GLY A 117 15.56 13.91 4.75
C GLY A 117 14.72 13.24 5.84
N ASN A 118 13.59 13.84 6.20
CA ASN A 118 12.67 13.31 7.21
C ASN A 118 11.27 13.12 6.64
N LYS A 119 10.42 12.33 7.31
CA LYS A 119 9.02 12.08 6.92
C LYS A 119 8.92 11.66 5.45
N VAL A 120 9.55 10.57 5.10
CA VAL A 120 9.79 10.20 3.70
C VAL A 120 9.52 8.72 3.42
N ILE A 121 9.05 8.45 2.20
CA ILE A 121 9.24 7.16 1.54
C ILE A 121 10.44 7.34 0.62
N GLY A 122 11.62 6.89 1.08
CA GLY A 122 12.86 6.97 0.32
C GLY A 122 13.05 5.73 -0.53
N CYS A 123 13.36 5.91 -1.80
CA CYS A 123 13.61 4.82 -2.75
C CYS A 123 15.03 4.94 -3.30
N HIS A 124 15.80 3.87 -3.14
CA HIS A 124 17.09 3.71 -3.78
C HIS A 124 17.08 2.42 -4.60
N SER A 125 17.08 2.55 -5.93
CA SER A 125 16.98 1.40 -6.87
C SER A 125 15.84 0.44 -6.49
N CYS A 126 14.70 0.98 -6.12
CA CYS A 126 13.56 0.24 -5.60
C CYS A 126 12.44 0.11 -6.62
N ARG A 127 11.47 -0.75 -6.32
CA ARG A 127 10.20 -0.86 -7.02
C ARG A 127 9.05 -0.43 -6.10
N ILE A 128 8.15 0.42 -6.61
CA ILE A 128 6.88 0.75 -5.97
C ILE A 128 5.78 0.40 -6.97
N ASP A 129 4.97 -0.58 -6.60
CA ASP A 129 4.00 -1.20 -7.49
C ASP A 129 2.64 -1.28 -6.78
N LEU A 130 1.80 -0.27 -7.00
CA LEU A 130 0.55 -0.08 -6.29
C LEU A 130 -0.60 -0.03 -7.31
N HIS A 131 -1.38 -1.10 -7.37
CA HIS A 131 -2.52 -1.25 -8.28
C HIS A 131 -3.83 -1.27 -7.49
N GLY A 132 -4.48 -0.13 -7.38
CA GLY A 132 -5.83 -0.04 -6.84
C GLY A 132 -6.89 -0.31 -7.90
N LYS A 133 -8.14 -0.50 -7.45
CA LYS A 133 -9.29 -0.67 -8.35
C LYS A 133 -9.43 0.57 -9.25
N PRO A 134 -9.31 0.42 -10.58
CA PRO A 134 -9.42 1.55 -11.48
C PRO A 134 -10.86 2.09 -11.50
N ARG A 135 -10.99 3.41 -11.68
CA ARG A 135 -12.25 4.05 -12.07
C ARG A 135 -12.35 4.11 -13.59
N ASN A 136 -13.57 4.02 -14.11
CA ASN A 136 -13.78 4.18 -15.55
C ASN A 136 -13.47 5.61 -15.99
N VAL A 137 -13.84 6.59 -15.15
CA VAL A 137 -13.55 8.01 -15.37
C VAL A 137 -12.65 8.53 -14.26
N ILE A 138 -11.35 8.65 -14.55
CA ILE A 138 -10.33 9.13 -13.59
C ILE A 138 -10.18 10.65 -13.58
N TRP A 139 -10.58 11.33 -14.67
CA TRP A 139 -10.61 12.78 -14.77
C TRP A 139 -11.71 13.21 -15.73
N THR A 140 -12.24 14.42 -15.56
CA THR A 140 -13.21 15.04 -16.45
C THR A 140 -13.11 16.56 -16.30
N GLU A 141 -13.78 17.29 -17.16
CA GLU A 141 -13.84 18.75 -17.08
C GLU A 141 -15.12 19.21 -16.37
N LEU A 142 -15.06 20.38 -15.77
CA LEU A 142 -16.27 21.05 -15.30
C LEU A 142 -17.16 21.42 -16.50
N ALA A 143 -18.44 21.13 -16.41
CA ALA A 143 -19.43 21.60 -17.40
C ALA A 143 -19.64 23.11 -17.27
N PHE A 144 -19.51 23.66 -16.08
CA PHE A 144 -19.63 25.09 -15.76
C PHE A 144 -18.64 25.47 -14.68
N THR A 145 -18.23 26.75 -14.68
CA THR A 145 -17.40 27.29 -13.60
C THR A 145 -18.06 27.07 -12.25
N ALA A 146 -17.32 26.54 -11.29
CA ALA A 146 -17.75 26.40 -9.90
C ALA A 146 -17.36 27.70 -9.12
N PRO A 147 -18.32 28.56 -8.73
CA PRO A 147 -18.03 29.75 -7.94
C PRO A 147 -17.46 29.37 -6.57
N GLN A 148 -16.70 30.27 -5.97
CA GLN A 148 -16.21 30.13 -4.60
C GLN A 148 -17.38 29.86 -3.63
N GLY A 149 -17.25 28.83 -2.79
CA GLY A 149 -18.29 28.42 -1.84
C GLY A 149 -19.33 27.47 -2.41
N SER A 150 -19.22 27.05 -3.67
CA SER A 150 -20.10 26.01 -4.22
C SER A 150 -19.96 24.71 -3.46
N THR A 151 -21.08 24.11 -3.12
CA THR A 151 -21.16 22.76 -2.52
C THR A 151 -21.48 21.69 -3.57
N THR A 152 -21.69 22.09 -4.82
CA THR A 152 -22.05 21.22 -5.95
C THR A 152 -21.26 21.61 -7.17
N ILE A 153 -20.73 20.65 -7.87
CA ILE A 153 -20.08 20.80 -9.17
C ILE A 153 -20.82 19.99 -10.23
N LYS A 154 -20.84 20.48 -11.46
CA LYS A 154 -21.29 19.70 -12.62
C LYS A 154 -20.10 19.37 -13.49
N VAL A 155 -20.00 18.10 -13.88
CA VAL A 155 -18.97 17.60 -14.78
C VAL A 155 -19.59 17.31 -16.16
N LYS A 156 -18.74 17.30 -17.20
CA LYS A 156 -19.21 17.09 -18.58
C LYS A 156 -19.70 15.68 -18.85
N GLU A 157 -19.11 14.70 -18.19
CA GLU A 157 -19.37 13.29 -18.43
C GLU A 157 -19.92 12.61 -17.16
N PRO A 158 -20.75 11.57 -17.32
CA PRO A 158 -21.12 10.71 -16.18
C PRO A 158 -19.88 10.09 -15.56
N VAL A 159 -19.79 10.10 -14.24
CA VAL A 159 -18.68 9.56 -13.46
C VAL A 159 -19.14 8.41 -12.57
N ASP A 160 -18.25 7.48 -12.31
CA ASP A 160 -18.46 6.33 -11.41
C ASP A 160 -17.83 6.54 -10.02
N TRP A 161 -17.64 7.81 -9.66
CA TRP A 161 -17.11 8.19 -8.35
C TRP A 161 -18.12 7.89 -7.25
N VAL A 162 -17.61 7.48 -6.08
CA VAL A 162 -18.48 7.12 -4.96
C VAL A 162 -18.35 8.12 -3.80
N VAL A 163 -19.38 8.16 -2.98
CA VAL A 163 -19.41 9.04 -1.80
C VAL A 163 -18.24 8.72 -0.86
N GLY A 164 -17.50 9.74 -0.45
CA GLY A 164 -16.30 9.64 0.40
C GLY A 164 -14.98 9.69 -0.36
N GLU A 165 -14.98 9.62 -1.70
CA GLU A 165 -13.79 9.88 -2.48
C GLU A 165 -13.41 11.35 -2.50
N GLN A 166 -12.12 11.62 -2.55
CA GLN A 166 -11.57 12.97 -2.68
C GLN A 166 -11.29 13.27 -4.14
N ILE A 167 -11.76 14.41 -4.61
CA ILE A 167 -11.49 14.91 -5.96
C ILE A 167 -10.65 16.18 -5.88
N VAL A 168 -9.81 16.39 -6.88
CA VAL A 168 -9.01 17.61 -7.03
C VAL A 168 -9.59 18.45 -8.13
N LEU A 169 -9.90 19.71 -7.80
CA LEU A 169 -10.23 20.73 -8.80
C LEU A 169 -8.97 21.50 -9.16
N ALA A 170 -8.50 21.34 -10.39
CA ALA A 170 -7.41 22.14 -10.93
C ALA A 170 -7.99 23.43 -11.57
N SER A 171 -7.32 24.54 -11.35
CA SER A 171 -7.63 25.85 -11.96
C SER A 171 -6.71 26.11 -13.15
#